data_a7cf532c6664c7602b71c85c56d08c2d
#
_entry.id   a7cf532c6664c7602b71c85c56d08c2d
#
_cell.length_a   1.000
_cell.length_b   1.000
_cell.length_c   1.000
_cell.angle_alpha   90.00
_cell.angle_beta   90.00
_cell.angle_gamma   90.00
#
_symmetry.space_group_name_H-M   'P 1'
#
loop_
_entity.id
_entity.type
_entity.pdbx_description
1 polymer ?
#
loop_
_entity_poly.entity_id
_entity_poly.type
_entity_poly.pdbx_seq_one_letter_code
_entity_poly.pdbx_strand_id
1 'polypeptide(L)'
;MAAKKMKKPKMPASELFRRVESIVEKGTGIKKRVKKIEGLPRSAGAQRQRVERGDGSEARDGRADASEAVMKRLKLWHKAAGIGLVAAFVFYLTTKPIMAHFNYTHRLALALLDGRLGVKDHPSWLNELIPLENGYYTGAYCFGAIVSVMPFLFLSHHLLMALIAGTCAFFFFLLAGVEETNSTARRTMLALFPVFGTWTWVDLGFAGAWQITEGFAMLGQTGALYFTLVRPTPVVAGAFFALAFGNRAELLLVLPIYLLLTKQHRLHFLIVPAVLALFTAEYNFSRFHSPFDFGYLHIPGEMSEPWCQHGLFAIYPRRYNAYHMLFEGWNQTTAFPFMQPSPWGCSIFLASPFLFLLFRDGGSYKVAAWTAIGLLTAVLWCHCNQGGWQFSYRYAMTLLPWMFLVLAGNGRLSVTEIALFAVSVAINGVATWLFLWTDHIHV
;
A
#
# COMPACT_ATOMS: atom_id res chain seq x y z
N MET A 1 -7.98 11.50 -53.55
CA MET A 1 -6.90 10.59 -53.11
C MET A 1 -7.32 9.98 -51.80
N ALA A 2 -7.70 8.69 -51.82
CA ALA A 2 -8.25 7.99 -50.66
C ALA A 2 -7.11 7.35 -49.81
N ALA A 3 -6.95 7.74 -48.56
CA ALA A 3 -6.01 7.18 -47.63
C ALA A 3 -6.47 5.78 -47.18
N LYS A 4 -5.71 4.77 -47.55
CA LYS A 4 -5.93 3.36 -47.19
C LYS A 4 -5.62 3.15 -45.71
N LYS A 5 -6.66 3.02 -44.86
CA LYS A 5 -6.51 2.66 -43.44
C LYS A 5 -5.94 1.23 -43.30
N MET A 6 -4.68 1.11 -42.89
CA MET A 6 -4.09 -0.17 -42.50
C MET A 6 -4.68 -0.61 -41.15
N LYS A 7 -5.51 -1.65 -41.18
CA LYS A 7 -5.90 -2.37 -39.97
C LYS A 7 -4.74 -3.16 -39.43
N LYS A 8 -4.17 -2.79 -38.28
CA LYS A 8 -3.20 -3.66 -37.54
C LYS A 8 -3.97 -4.79 -36.82
N PRO A 9 -3.43 -6.01 -36.81
CA PRO A 9 -4.08 -7.16 -36.19
C PRO A 9 -4.16 -6.98 -34.67
N LYS A 10 -5.33 -7.19 -34.10
CA LYS A 10 -5.58 -7.23 -32.64
C LYS A 10 -5.00 -8.54 -32.09
N MET A 11 -4.08 -8.47 -31.13
CA MET A 11 -3.57 -9.64 -30.43
C MET A 11 -4.64 -10.09 -29.41
N PRO A 12 -5.14 -11.34 -29.48
CA PRO A 12 -6.10 -11.84 -28.50
C PRO A 12 -5.43 -12.02 -27.13
N ALA A 13 -6.18 -11.80 -26.04
CA ALA A 13 -5.69 -11.93 -24.67
C ALA A 13 -5.07 -13.31 -24.38
N SER A 14 -5.54 -14.37 -25.04
CA SER A 14 -4.97 -15.71 -24.99
C SER A 14 -3.51 -15.78 -25.49
N GLU A 15 -3.10 -14.90 -26.39
CA GLU A 15 -1.73 -14.86 -26.91
C GLU A 15 -0.79 -14.12 -25.95
N LEU A 16 -1.30 -13.14 -25.21
CA LEU A 16 -0.58 -12.48 -24.13
C LEU A 16 -0.25 -13.49 -23.01
N PHE A 17 -1.23 -14.29 -22.58
CA PHE A 17 -1.01 -15.34 -21.58
C PHE A 17 0.01 -16.39 -22.04
N ARG A 18 -0.04 -16.86 -23.30
CA ARG A 18 0.96 -17.80 -23.84
C ARG A 18 2.37 -17.22 -23.90
N ARG A 19 2.54 -15.93 -24.19
CA ARG A 19 3.85 -15.26 -24.13
C ARG A 19 4.38 -15.19 -22.70
N VAL A 20 3.53 -14.94 -21.71
CA VAL A 20 3.91 -14.93 -20.30
C VAL A 20 4.35 -16.32 -19.84
N GLU A 21 3.60 -17.38 -20.16
CA GLU A 21 4.00 -18.76 -19.86
C GLU A 21 5.36 -19.11 -20.48
N SER A 22 5.57 -18.74 -21.74
CA SER A 22 6.87 -18.96 -22.44
C SER A 22 8.05 -18.21 -21.78
N ILE A 23 7.82 -17.02 -21.20
CA ILE A 23 8.86 -16.27 -20.49
C ILE A 23 9.15 -16.92 -19.12
N VAL A 24 8.12 -17.37 -18.41
CA VAL A 24 8.26 -18.06 -17.12
C VAL A 24 8.96 -19.41 -17.28
N GLU A 25 8.63 -20.19 -18.33
CA GLU A 25 9.31 -21.45 -18.62
C GLU A 25 10.78 -21.28 -19.01
N LYS A 26 11.13 -20.24 -19.76
CA LYS A 26 12.53 -19.91 -20.09
C LYS A 26 13.35 -19.45 -18.89
N GLY A 27 12.71 -18.82 -17.89
CA GLY A 27 13.36 -18.40 -16.63
C GLY A 27 13.70 -19.56 -15.67
N THR A 28 13.06 -20.75 -15.79
CA THR A 28 13.29 -21.90 -14.94
C THR A 28 14.47 -22.79 -15.35
N GLY A 29 15.19 -22.46 -16.42
CA GLY A 29 16.37 -23.18 -16.94
C GLY A 29 17.62 -23.19 -16.05
N ILE A 30 17.58 -22.60 -14.84
CA ILE A 30 18.74 -22.48 -13.92
C ILE A 30 19.02 -23.76 -13.10
N LYS A 31 18.17 -24.79 -13.15
CA LYS A 31 18.36 -26.02 -12.34
C LYS A 31 19.38 -27.05 -12.89
N LYS A 32 20.13 -26.80 -13.94
CA LYS A 32 21.09 -27.77 -14.52
C LYS A 32 22.58 -27.46 -14.36
N ARG A 33 22.99 -26.50 -13.52
CA ARG A 33 24.45 -26.17 -13.35
C ARG A 33 25.06 -26.52 -11.97
N VAL A 34 24.43 -27.30 -11.12
CA VAL A 34 24.99 -27.67 -9.80
C VAL A 34 25.61 -29.09 -9.78
N LYS A 35 25.70 -29.82 -10.88
CA LYS A 35 26.22 -31.22 -10.90
C LYS A 35 27.56 -31.37 -11.62
N LYS A 36 28.49 -30.40 -11.52
CA LYS A 36 29.83 -30.56 -12.14
C LYS A 36 30.95 -29.90 -11.30
N ILE A 37 31.03 -30.17 -10.01
CA ILE A 37 32.27 -29.99 -9.21
C ILE A 37 32.41 -31.19 -8.29
N GLU A 38 32.64 -32.38 -8.85
CA GLU A 38 33.22 -33.53 -8.18
C GLU A 38 34.36 -34.00 -9.08
N GLY A 39 35.58 -33.66 -8.69
CA GLY A 39 36.76 -34.14 -9.39
C GLY A 39 38.00 -33.32 -9.09
N LEU A 40 38.58 -33.44 -7.90
CA LEU A 40 39.96 -33.09 -7.64
C LEU A 40 40.60 -34.14 -6.68
N PRO A 41 41.89 -34.51 -6.90
CA PRO A 41 42.44 -35.76 -6.43
C PRO A 41 42.87 -35.73 -4.95
N ARG A 42 42.77 -36.94 -4.35
CA ARG A 42 43.32 -37.26 -3.03
C ARG A 42 44.84 -37.33 -3.07
N SER A 43 45.56 -36.50 -2.34
CA SER A 43 46.92 -36.79 -1.93
C SER A 43 47.19 -36.39 -0.47
N ALA A 44 47.82 -37.30 0.22
CA ALA A 44 48.62 -37.20 1.43
C ALA A 44 47.86 -37.18 2.77
N GLY A 45 47.85 -38.40 3.36
CA GLY A 45 47.69 -38.60 4.79
C GLY A 45 48.88 -38.06 5.57
N ALA A 46 48.58 -37.49 6.69
CA ALA A 46 49.34 -37.31 7.93
C ALA A 46 48.89 -36.01 8.64
N GLN A 47 47.77 -36.09 9.32
CA GLN A 47 47.40 -35.22 10.45
C GLN A 47 46.00 -35.57 11.03
N ARG A 48 45.71 -36.86 11.09
CA ARG A 48 44.56 -37.37 11.85
C ARG A 48 45.04 -37.83 13.20
N GLN A 49 45.03 -36.96 14.19
CA GLN A 49 44.97 -37.40 15.62
C GLN A 49 44.89 -36.24 16.64
N ARG A 50 44.42 -35.02 16.31
CA ARG A 50 44.30 -33.96 17.32
C ARG A 50 43.07 -33.05 17.23
N VAL A 51 42.02 -33.46 16.51
CA VAL A 51 40.79 -32.62 16.34
C VAL A 51 39.51 -33.30 16.87
N GLU A 52 39.56 -34.46 17.46
CA GLU A 52 38.35 -35.22 17.83
C GLU A 52 37.79 -34.95 19.23
N ARG A 53 38.25 -33.93 19.98
CA ARG A 53 37.65 -33.60 21.31
C ARG A 53 37.16 -32.16 21.51
N GLY A 54 37.15 -31.29 20.48
CA GLY A 54 36.69 -29.90 20.60
C GLY A 54 35.43 -29.56 19.83
N ASP A 55 35.01 -30.37 18.84
CA ASP A 55 34.04 -29.96 17.80
C ASP A 55 32.57 -30.29 18.12
N GLY A 56 32.30 -31.03 19.18
CA GLY A 56 30.91 -31.43 19.51
C GLY A 56 30.13 -30.43 20.37
N SER A 57 30.82 -29.54 21.10
CA SER A 57 30.16 -28.55 21.96
C SER A 57 29.82 -27.27 21.22
N GLU A 58 30.71 -26.75 20.40
CA GLU A 58 30.45 -25.54 19.59
C GLU A 58 29.36 -25.76 18.55
N ALA A 59 29.30 -26.94 17.91
CA ALA A 59 28.25 -27.30 16.98
C ALA A 59 26.87 -27.50 17.65
N ARG A 60 26.86 -27.93 18.92
CA ARG A 60 25.61 -28.03 19.72
C ARG A 60 25.14 -26.68 20.21
N ASP A 61 26.03 -25.80 20.68
CA ASP A 61 25.68 -24.42 21.09
C ASP A 61 25.17 -23.59 19.91
N GLY A 62 25.81 -23.66 18.75
CA GLY A 62 25.31 -22.97 17.56
C GLY A 62 23.94 -23.46 17.07
N ARG A 63 23.60 -24.74 17.26
CA ARG A 63 22.24 -25.26 16.95
C ARG A 63 21.21 -24.86 18.00
N ALA A 64 21.57 -24.78 19.27
CA ALA A 64 20.70 -24.30 20.33
C ALA A 64 20.35 -22.81 20.14
N ASP A 65 21.36 -21.99 19.85
CA ASP A 65 21.17 -20.57 19.58
C ASP A 65 20.28 -20.30 18.32
N ALA A 66 20.51 -21.07 17.26
CA ALA A 66 19.68 -20.98 16.05
C ALA A 66 18.22 -21.39 16.33
N SER A 67 18.00 -22.44 17.13
CA SER A 67 16.68 -22.90 17.55
C SER A 67 15.96 -21.85 18.40
N GLU A 68 16.67 -21.25 19.36
CA GLU A 68 16.12 -20.19 20.20
C GLU A 68 15.74 -18.94 19.39
N ALA A 69 16.57 -18.53 18.45
CA ALA A 69 16.28 -17.42 17.54
C ALA A 69 15.04 -17.68 16.66
N VAL A 70 14.88 -18.91 16.15
CA VAL A 70 13.69 -19.33 15.41
C VAL A 70 12.45 -19.27 16.30
N MET A 71 12.53 -19.79 17.54
CA MET A 71 11.42 -19.77 18.48
C MET A 71 11.01 -18.35 18.90
N LYS A 72 11.96 -17.46 19.16
CA LYS A 72 11.71 -16.03 19.43
C LYS A 72 10.98 -15.37 18.25
N ARG A 73 11.43 -15.68 17.03
CA ARG A 73 10.80 -15.17 15.80
C ARG A 73 9.38 -15.68 15.63
N LEU A 74 9.15 -16.98 15.81
CA LEU A 74 7.80 -17.57 15.74
C LEU A 74 6.85 -16.93 16.78
N LYS A 75 7.29 -16.75 18.02
CA LYS A 75 6.50 -16.05 19.05
C LYS A 75 6.14 -14.61 18.64
N LEU A 76 7.06 -13.88 17.98
CA LEU A 76 6.80 -12.52 17.50
C LEU A 76 5.73 -12.51 16.38
N TRP A 77 5.82 -13.45 15.44
CA TRP A 77 4.85 -13.60 14.37
C TRP A 77 3.45 -13.98 14.88
N HIS A 78 3.36 -14.88 15.87
CA HIS A 78 2.08 -15.20 16.52
C HIS A 78 1.46 -13.98 17.20
N LYS A 79 2.27 -13.17 17.90
CA LYS A 79 1.77 -11.90 18.49
C LYS A 79 1.27 -10.95 17.43
N ALA A 80 2.04 -10.75 16.34
CA ALA A 80 1.63 -9.92 15.21
C ALA A 80 0.31 -10.41 14.59
N ALA A 81 0.19 -11.73 14.37
CA ALA A 81 -1.03 -12.34 13.83
C ALA A 81 -2.24 -12.13 14.78
N GLY A 82 -2.05 -12.31 16.08
CA GLY A 82 -3.11 -12.02 17.06
C GLY A 82 -3.57 -10.56 17.02
N ILE A 83 -2.63 -9.61 16.96
CA ILE A 83 -2.95 -8.17 16.83
C ILE A 83 -3.68 -7.88 15.51
N GLY A 84 -3.20 -8.46 14.40
CA GLY A 84 -3.84 -8.30 13.09
C GLY A 84 -5.26 -8.87 13.08
N LEU A 85 -5.49 -10.06 13.65
CA LEU A 85 -6.83 -10.66 13.74
C LEU A 85 -7.78 -9.82 14.60
N VAL A 86 -7.31 -9.32 15.75
CA VAL A 86 -8.11 -8.42 16.61
C VAL A 86 -8.41 -7.12 15.86
N ALA A 87 -7.44 -6.54 15.17
CA ALA A 87 -7.65 -5.34 14.38
C ALA A 87 -8.67 -5.57 13.25
N ALA A 88 -8.56 -6.68 12.50
CA ALA A 88 -9.52 -7.02 11.47
C ALA A 88 -10.95 -7.19 12.04
N PHE A 89 -11.08 -7.88 13.17
CA PHE A 89 -12.35 -8.11 13.82
C PHE A 89 -13.00 -6.81 14.32
N VAL A 90 -12.23 -5.97 15.04
CA VAL A 90 -12.71 -4.66 15.51
C VAL A 90 -13.12 -3.78 14.32
N PHE A 91 -12.27 -3.71 13.29
CA PHE A 91 -12.56 -2.94 12.08
C PHE A 91 -13.87 -3.40 11.44
N TYR A 92 -14.06 -4.72 11.25
CA TYR A 92 -15.27 -5.30 10.68
C TYR A 92 -16.53 -4.95 11.49
N LEU A 93 -16.45 -4.99 12.81
CA LEU A 93 -17.61 -4.68 13.68
C LEU A 93 -17.97 -3.19 13.70
N THR A 94 -16.99 -2.31 13.50
CA THR A 94 -17.15 -0.86 13.70
C THR A 94 -17.34 -0.07 12.41
N THR A 95 -17.23 -0.72 11.23
CA THR A 95 -17.39 -0.04 9.94
C THR A 95 -18.60 -0.56 9.15
N LYS A 96 -19.01 0.21 8.15
CA LYS A 96 -20.03 -0.16 7.16
C LYS A 96 -19.55 0.18 5.76
N PRO A 97 -19.70 -0.70 4.77
CA PRO A 97 -19.21 -0.51 3.42
C PRO A 97 -20.17 0.36 2.58
N ILE A 98 -20.40 1.60 3.00
CA ILE A 98 -21.43 2.48 2.42
C ILE A 98 -21.14 2.86 0.95
N MET A 99 -19.88 2.76 0.50
CA MET A 99 -19.49 3.05 -0.88
C MET A 99 -19.13 1.79 -1.69
N ALA A 100 -19.46 0.59 -1.20
CA ALA A 100 -19.14 -0.66 -1.89
C ALA A 100 -19.79 -0.80 -3.29
N HIS A 101 -20.81 -0.01 -3.60
CA HIS A 101 -21.43 0.05 -4.92
C HIS A 101 -20.51 0.69 -5.98
N PHE A 102 -19.54 1.53 -5.59
CA PHE A 102 -18.47 2.03 -6.46
C PHE A 102 -17.38 0.96 -6.64
N ASN A 103 -17.72 -0.11 -7.30
CA ASN A 103 -16.93 -1.35 -7.40
C ASN A 103 -16.14 -1.45 -8.71
N TYR A 104 -15.59 -0.36 -9.21
CA TYR A 104 -14.85 -0.27 -10.47
C TYR A 104 -13.79 -1.36 -10.62
N THR A 105 -12.90 -1.50 -9.64
CA THR A 105 -11.79 -2.47 -9.68
C THR A 105 -12.27 -3.91 -9.75
N HIS A 106 -13.34 -4.28 -9.03
CA HIS A 106 -13.94 -5.62 -9.07
C HIS A 106 -14.56 -5.93 -10.44
N ARG A 107 -15.31 -4.97 -11.02
CA ARG A 107 -15.90 -5.12 -12.34
C ARG A 107 -14.83 -5.25 -13.42
N LEU A 108 -13.79 -4.43 -13.35
CA LEU A 108 -12.66 -4.52 -14.28
C LEU A 108 -11.86 -5.81 -14.11
N ALA A 109 -11.71 -6.32 -12.88
CA ALA A 109 -11.06 -7.60 -12.61
C ALA A 109 -11.85 -8.78 -13.19
N LEU A 110 -13.17 -8.81 -13.05
CA LEU A 110 -14.03 -9.80 -13.69
C LEU A 110 -13.95 -9.70 -15.22
N ALA A 111 -13.99 -8.48 -15.77
CA ALA A 111 -13.83 -8.28 -17.21
C ALA A 111 -12.50 -8.81 -17.73
N LEU A 112 -11.40 -8.59 -16.98
CA LEU A 112 -10.08 -9.06 -17.35
C LEU A 112 -9.97 -10.60 -17.28
N LEU A 113 -10.61 -11.24 -16.33
CA LEU A 113 -10.70 -12.72 -16.27
C LEU A 113 -11.48 -13.31 -17.47
N ASP A 114 -12.46 -12.56 -17.99
CA ASP A 114 -13.17 -12.90 -19.23
C ASP A 114 -12.39 -12.52 -20.52
N GLY A 115 -11.14 -12.08 -20.40
CA GLY A 115 -10.32 -11.63 -21.53
C GLY A 115 -10.73 -10.28 -22.13
N ARG A 116 -11.43 -9.43 -21.39
CA ARG A 116 -11.92 -8.12 -21.81
C ARG A 116 -11.20 -7.01 -21.05
N LEU A 117 -10.93 -5.88 -21.71
CA LEU A 117 -10.28 -4.71 -21.12
C LEU A 117 -11.25 -3.70 -20.49
N GLY A 118 -12.55 -4.01 -20.52
CA GLY A 118 -13.59 -3.14 -19.99
C GLY A 118 -14.91 -3.87 -19.76
N VAL A 119 -15.85 -3.17 -19.13
CA VAL A 119 -17.20 -3.63 -18.81
C VAL A 119 -18.18 -3.17 -19.88
N LYS A 120 -19.30 -3.89 -20.06
CA LYS A 120 -20.35 -3.50 -21.02
C LYS A 120 -21.31 -2.48 -20.42
N ASP A 121 -21.67 -2.66 -19.16
CA ASP A 121 -22.65 -1.83 -18.47
C ASP A 121 -21.96 -0.63 -17.82
N HIS A 122 -22.60 0.53 -17.95
CA HIS A 122 -22.17 1.74 -17.28
C HIS A 122 -23.36 2.36 -16.52
N PRO A 123 -23.69 1.84 -15.35
CA PRO A 123 -24.74 2.45 -14.54
C PRO A 123 -24.36 3.88 -14.15
N SER A 124 -25.35 4.77 -14.05
CA SER A 124 -25.13 6.22 -13.88
C SER A 124 -24.33 6.62 -12.64
N TRP A 125 -24.35 5.77 -11.59
CA TRP A 125 -23.53 6.01 -10.39
C TRP A 125 -22.05 5.68 -10.55
N LEU A 126 -21.64 4.97 -11.63
CA LEU A 126 -20.25 4.75 -11.99
C LEU A 126 -19.79 5.82 -13.00
N ASN A 127 -19.81 7.07 -12.56
CA ASN A 127 -19.58 8.26 -13.39
C ASN A 127 -18.12 8.43 -13.88
N GLU A 128 -17.15 7.72 -13.30
CA GLU A 128 -15.75 7.73 -13.74
C GLU A 128 -15.42 6.65 -14.79
N LEU A 129 -16.43 5.95 -15.32
CA LEU A 129 -16.23 5.01 -16.41
C LEU A 129 -15.93 5.74 -17.72
N ILE A 130 -14.83 5.33 -18.35
CA ILE A 130 -14.27 5.90 -19.57
C ILE A 130 -14.72 5.06 -20.77
N PRO A 131 -15.39 5.62 -21.78
CA PRO A 131 -15.78 4.90 -22.99
C PRO A 131 -14.55 4.51 -23.82
N LEU A 132 -14.50 3.26 -24.29
CA LEU A 132 -13.50 2.76 -25.23
C LEU A 132 -14.06 2.68 -26.66
N GLU A 133 -13.20 2.73 -27.67
CA GLU A 133 -13.57 2.65 -29.11
C GLU A 133 -14.39 1.41 -29.48
N ASN A 134 -14.28 0.33 -28.68
CA ASN A 134 -14.95 -0.95 -28.92
C ASN A 134 -16.35 -1.06 -28.27
N GLY A 135 -16.88 0.05 -27.71
CA GLY A 135 -18.17 0.07 -27.03
C GLY A 135 -18.19 -0.49 -25.63
N TYR A 136 -17.01 -0.76 -25.03
CA TYR A 136 -16.85 -1.10 -23.62
C TYR A 136 -16.44 0.13 -22.81
N TYR A 137 -16.52 0.04 -21.49
CA TYR A 137 -16.13 1.10 -20.57
C TYR A 137 -15.01 0.60 -19.65
N THR A 138 -14.02 1.43 -19.39
CA THR A 138 -12.91 1.14 -18.46
C THR A 138 -12.86 2.21 -17.36
N GLY A 139 -11.90 2.14 -16.45
CA GLY A 139 -11.66 3.14 -15.41
C GLY A 139 -10.20 3.57 -15.37
N ALA A 140 -9.93 4.70 -14.73
CA ALA A 140 -8.59 5.26 -14.54
C ALA A 140 -7.79 4.51 -13.44
N TYR A 141 -7.83 3.17 -13.45
CA TYR A 141 -7.11 2.33 -12.50
C TYR A 141 -5.90 1.68 -13.17
N CYS A 142 -4.76 1.66 -12.45
CA CYS A 142 -3.58 0.93 -12.87
C CYS A 142 -3.87 -0.58 -12.96
N PHE A 143 -3.15 -1.28 -13.83
CA PHE A 143 -3.26 -2.74 -13.95
C PHE A 143 -3.08 -3.45 -12.61
N GLY A 144 -2.11 -2.99 -11.79
CA GLY A 144 -1.87 -3.55 -10.45
C GLY A 144 -3.07 -3.44 -9.50
N ALA A 145 -3.85 -2.37 -9.58
CA ALA A 145 -5.06 -2.19 -8.76
C ALA A 145 -6.13 -3.24 -9.11
N ILE A 146 -6.28 -3.56 -10.40
CA ILE A 146 -7.22 -4.56 -10.87
C ILE A 146 -6.78 -5.97 -10.47
N VAL A 147 -5.50 -6.29 -10.67
CA VAL A 147 -4.94 -7.61 -10.33
C VAL A 147 -4.94 -7.86 -8.82
N SER A 148 -4.74 -6.81 -8.00
CA SER A 148 -4.73 -6.92 -6.54
C SER A 148 -6.04 -7.44 -5.96
N VAL A 149 -7.19 -7.13 -6.56
CA VAL A 149 -8.51 -7.57 -6.08
C VAL A 149 -8.90 -8.95 -6.59
N MET A 150 -8.28 -9.46 -7.67
CA MET A 150 -8.65 -10.74 -8.29
C MET A 150 -8.70 -11.94 -7.32
N PRO A 151 -7.71 -12.14 -6.43
CA PRO A 151 -7.75 -13.25 -5.49
C PRO A 151 -8.88 -13.14 -4.46
N PHE A 152 -9.53 -11.98 -4.35
CA PHE A 152 -10.50 -11.64 -3.32
C PHE A 152 -11.91 -11.39 -3.87
N LEU A 153 -12.17 -11.66 -5.16
CA LEU A 153 -13.46 -11.42 -5.81
C LEU A 153 -14.64 -12.15 -5.15
N PHE A 154 -14.36 -13.22 -4.40
CA PHE A 154 -15.35 -13.98 -3.64
C PHE A 154 -15.67 -13.36 -2.26
N LEU A 155 -14.91 -12.35 -1.82
CA LEU A 155 -15.15 -11.67 -0.55
C LEU A 155 -16.04 -10.44 -0.75
N SER A 156 -16.86 -10.13 0.26
CA SER A 156 -17.46 -8.81 0.33
C SER A 156 -16.39 -7.72 0.48
N HIS A 157 -16.64 -6.54 -0.05
CA HIS A 157 -15.72 -5.40 0.11
C HIS A 157 -15.44 -5.10 1.58
N HIS A 158 -16.45 -5.22 2.44
CA HIS A 158 -16.31 -5.04 3.88
C HIS A 158 -15.30 -6.02 4.51
N LEU A 159 -15.42 -7.30 4.18
CA LEU A 159 -14.49 -8.32 4.69
C LEU A 159 -13.08 -8.10 4.12
N LEU A 160 -12.96 -7.75 2.83
CA LEU A 160 -11.68 -7.42 2.22
C LEU A 160 -10.99 -6.26 2.94
N MET A 161 -11.73 -5.18 3.24
CA MET A 161 -11.17 -4.01 3.94
C MET A 161 -10.75 -4.35 5.37
N ALA A 162 -11.52 -5.16 6.07
CA ALA A 162 -11.15 -5.65 7.41
C ALA A 162 -9.86 -6.49 7.37
N LEU A 163 -9.71 -7.36 6.38
CA LEU A 163 -8.49 -8.15 6.18
C LEU A 163 -7.28 -7.27 5.84
N ILE A 164 -7.46 -6.24 5.00
CA ILE A 164 -6.40 -5.27 4.69
C ILE A 164 -6.00 -4.52 5.96
N ALA A 165 -6.95 -3.97 6.73
CA ALA A 165 -6.69 -3.26 7.97
C ALA A 165 -5.93 -4.14 8.99
N GLY A 166 -6.38 -5.39 9.17
CA GLY A 166 -5.71 -6.35 10.06
C GLY A 166 -4.31 -6.72 9.57
N THR A 167 -4.12 -6.93 8.27
CA THR A 167 -2.80 -7.24 7.70
C THR A 167 -1.86 -6.04 7.78
N CYS A 168 -2.36 -4.81 7.65
CA CYS A 168 -1.59 -3.60 7.92
C CYS A 168 -1.13 -3.56 9.39
N ALA A 169 -2.02 -3.79 10.35
CA ALA A 169 -1.66 -3.84 11.78
C ALA A 169 -0.61 -4.93 12.06
N PHE A 170 -0.74 -6.10 11.45
CA PHE A 170 0.27 -7.17 11.51
C PHE A 170 1.65 -6.68 11.03
N PHE A 171 1.74 -6.07 9.85
CA PHE A 171 3.02 -5.60 9.32
C PHE A 171 3.56 -4.39 10.07
N PHE A 172 2.72 -3.47 10.54
CA PHE A 172 3.15 -2.36 11.40
C PHE A 172 3.72 -2.85 12.73
N PHE A 173 3.15 -3.89 13.35
CA PHE A 173 3.72 -4.49 14.55
C PHE A 173 5.13 -5.07 14.29
N LEU A 174 5.30 -5.76 13.16
CA LEU A 174 6.59 -6.31 12.77
C LEU A 174 7.60 -5.21 12.40
N LEU A 175 7.15 -4.17 11.68
CA LEU A 175 7.96 -3.03 11.27
C LEU A 175 8.42 -2.19 12.47
N ALA A 176 7.62 -2.09 13.54
CA ALA A 176 8.04 -1.45 14.79
C ALA A 176 9.28 -2.09 15.41
N GLY A 177 9.64 -3.30 14.97
CA GLY A 177 10.90 -3.97 15.31
C GLY A 177 12.14 -3.40 14.65
N VAL A 178 12.01 -2.40 13.79
CA VAL A 178 13.12 -1.65 13.19
C VAL A 178 13.99 -0.98 14.25
N GLU A 179 13.39 -0.62 15.38
CA GLU A 179 14.08 -0.14 16.58
C GLU A 179 13.92 -1.18 17.70
N GLU A 180 15.03 -1.77 18.14
CA GLU A 180 15.04 -2.84 19.14
C GLU A 180 14.53 -2.37 20.51
N THR A 181 14.63 -1.09 20.80
CA THR A 181 14.16 -0.47 22.05
C THR A 181 12.63 -0.49 22.22
N ASN A 182 11.89 -0.75 21.15
CA ASN A 182 10.43 -0.81 21.18
C ASN A 182 9.94 -2.05 21.94
N SER A 183 9.38 -1.83 23.14
CA SER A 183 8.71 -2.89 23.93
C SER A 183 7.49 -3.45 23.18
N THR A 184 7.05 -4.67 23.55
CA THR A 184 5.84 -5.27 22.94
C THR A 184 4.63 -4.36 23.08
N ALA A 185 4.43 -3.72 24.24
CA ALA A 185 3.32 -2.79 24.46
C ALA A 185 3.36 -1.59 23.48
N ARG A 186 4.55 -0.97 23.31
CA ARG A 186 4.73 0.13 22.37
C ARG A 186 4.52 -0.32 20.92
N ARG A 187 5.05 -1.49 20.53
CA ARG A 187 4.81 -2.07 19.20
C ARG A 187 3.33 -2.29 18.92
N THR A 188 2.56 -2.76 19.93
CA THR A 188 1.10 -2.93 19.80
C THR A 188 0.40 -1.59 19.59
N MET A 189 0.70 -0.59 20.41
CA MET A 189 0.14 0.76 20.27
C MET A 189 0.47 1.36 18.89
N LEU A 190 1.74 1.30 18.48
CA LEU A 190 2.18 1.79 17.18
C LEU A 190 1.51 1.04 16.02
N ALA A 191 1.30 -0.29 16.14
CA ALA A 191 0.65 -1.08 15.10
C ALA A 191 -0.83 -0.72 14.90
N LEU A 192 -1.53 -0.41 15.98
CA LEU A 192 -2.94 -0.04 15.97
C LEU A 192 -3.16 1.43 15.57
N PHE A 193 -2.15 2.29 15.74
CA PHE A 193 -2.26 3.72 15.45
C PHE A 193 -2.61 4.00 13.98
N PRO A 194 -1.92 3.48 12.94
CA PRO A 194 -2.28 3.76 11.56
C PRO A 194 -3.68 3.28 11.17
N VAL A 195 -4.22 2.27 11.86
CA VAL A 195 -5.54 1.70 11.56
C VAL A 195 -6.65 2.45 12.30
N PHE A 196 -6.50 2.69 13.61
CA PHE A 196 -7.56 3.23 14.46
C PHE A 196 -7.30 4.66 14.96
N GLY A 197 -6.06 5.08 15.00
CA GLY A 197 -5.66 6.43 15.41
C GLY A 197 -5.52 7.42 14.25
N THR A 198 -5.89 7.03 13.04
CA THR A 198 -5.87 7.89 11.85
C THR A 198 -7.17 7.75 11.05
N TRP A 199 -7.38 8.63 10.10
CA TRP A 199 -8.50 8.65 9.17
C TRP A 199 -8.66 7.35 8.36
N THR A 200 -7.66 6.48 8.36
CA THR A 200 -7.73 5.13 7.76
C THR A 200 -8.96 4.35 8.23
N TRP A 201 -9.35 4.51 9.49
CA TRP A 201 -10.52 3.81 10.05
C TRP A 201 -11.82 4.17 9.32
N VAL A 202 -12.06 5.45 9.09
CA VAL A 202 -13.22 5.94 8.35
C VAL A 202 -13.11 5.60 6.88
N ASP A 203 -11.98 6.01 6.25
CA ASP A 203 -11.83 5.98 4.80
C ASP A 203 -11.81 4.56 4.26
N LEU A 204 -11.06 3.64 4.87
CA LEU A 204 -11.14 2.23 4.49
C LEU A 204 -12.53 1.64 4.79
N GLY A 205 -13.23 2.15 5.82
CA GLY A 205 -14.58 1.74 6.17
C GLY A 205 -15.60 1.97 5.06
N PHE A 206 -15.43 2.99 4.22
CA PHE A 206 -16.28 3.25 3.06
C PHE A 206 -16.28 2.10 2.04
N ALA A 207 -15.17 1.41 1.89
CA ALA A 207 -15.00 0.21 1.06
C ALA A 207 -15.33 0.39 -0.45
N GLY A 208 -15.21 1.58 -1.00
CA GLY A 208 -15.26 1.83 -2.43
C GLY A 208 -13.94 1.47 -3.13
N ALA A 209 -13.90 1.51 -4.46
CA ALA A 209 -12.73 1.15 -5.24
C ALA A 209 -11.49 2.01 -4.92
N TRP A 210 -11.68 3.31 -4.68
CA TRP A 210 -10.60 4.23 -4.29
C TRP A 210 -9.95 3.84 -2.96
N GLN A 211 -10.77 3.51 -1.95
CA GLN A 211 -10.30 3.12 -0.63
C GLN A 211 -9.63 1.74 -0.64
N ILE A 212 -10.11 0.82 -1.49
CA ILE A 212 -9.47 -0.49 -1.69
C ILE A 212 -8.05 -0.29 -2.23
N THR A 213 -7.88 0.58 -3.23
CA THR A 213 -6.53 0.86 -3.77
C THR A 213 -5.62 1.54 -2.76
N GLU A 214 -6.13 2.44 -1.93
CA GLU A 214 -5.37 3.06 -0.83
C GLU A 214 -4.96 2.04 0.23
N GLY A 215 -5.87 1.16 0.60
CA GLY A 215 -5.59 0.08 1.54
C GLY A 215 -4.47 -0.86 1.05
N PHE A 216 -4.54 -1.30 -0.22
CA PHE A 216 -3.47 -2.12 -0.82
C PHE A 216 -2.16 -1.33 -0.95
N ALA A 217 -2.19 -0.04 -1.26
CA ALA A 217 -1.01 0.80 -1.33
C ALA A 217 -0.32 0.93 0.04
N MET A 218 -1.08 1.17 1.12
CA MET A 218 -0.56 1.22 2.48
C MET A 218 0.03 -0.13 2.91
N LEU A 219 -0.69 -1.23 2.67
CA LEU A 219 -0.22 -2.59 2.93
C LEU A 219 1.07 -2.88 2.17
N GLY A 220 1.11 -2.54 0.87
CA GLY A 220 2.26 -2.73 0.01
C GLY A 220 3.49 -1.98 0.52
N GLN A 221 3.36 -0.69 0.85
CA GLN A 221 4.47 0.09 1.39
C GLN A 221 4.97 -0.46 2.73
N THR A 222 4.05 -0.80 3.64
CA THR A 222 4.41 -1.30 4.98
C THR A 222 5.13 -2.64 4.89
N GLY A 223 4.64 -3.56 4.04
CA GLY A 223 5.32 -4.83 3.77
C GLY A 223 6.68 -4.64 3.09
N ALA A 224 6.79 -3.73 2.11
CA ALA A 224 8.04 -3.40 1.44
C ALA A 224 9.09 -2.86 2.45
N LEU A 225 8.70 -1.95 3.34
CA LEU A 225 9.57 -1.42 4.40
C LEU A 225 10.00 -2.53 5.36
N TYR A 226 9.09 -3.41 5.79
CA TYR A 226 9.44 -4.53 6.66
C TYR A 226 10.47 -5.47 6.02
N PHE A 227 10.25 -5.88 4.75
CA PHE A 227 11.17 -6.77 4.03
C PHE A 227 12.43 -6.07 3.50
N THR A 228 12.51 -4.75 3.59
CA THR A 228 13.74 -3.99 3.31
C THR A 228 14.57 -3.78 4.57
N LEU A 229 13.95 -3.43 5.70
CA LEU A 229 14.64 -2.92 6.89
C LEU A 229 14.81 -3.96 8.00
N VAL A 230 13.76 -4.75 8.27
CA VAL A 230 13.72 -5.68 9.42
C VAL A 230 14.08 -7.11 9.01
N ARG A 231 13.57 -7.57 7.87
CA ARG A 231 13.85 -8.90 7.32
C ARG A 231 14.30 -8.79 5.86
N PRO A 232 15.52 -8.35 5.58
CA PRO A 232 15.96 -8.09 4.22
C PRO A 232 15.74 -9.29 3.29
N THR A 233 14.75 -9.15 2.38
CA THR A 233 14.40 -10.14 1.38
C THR A 233 13.99 -9.38 0.11
N PRO A 234 14.96 -8.98 -0.75
CA PRO A 234 14.74 -7.98 -1.81
C PRO A 234 13.62 -8.31 -2.78
N VAL A 235 13.47 -9.57 -3.21
CA VAL A 235 12.38 -9.96 -4.13
C VAL A 235 11.01 -9.77 -3.48
N VAL A 236 10.87 -10.15 -2.20
CA VAL A 236 9.60 -10.00 -1.47
C VAL A 236 9.31 -8.53 -1.20
N ALA A 237 10.34 -7.74 -0.82
CA ALA A 237 10.20 -6.30 -0.66
C ALA A 237 9.76 -5.64 -1.97
N GLY A 238 10.34 -6.05 -3.10
CA GLY A 238 9.94 -5.60 -4.43
C GLY A 238 8.52 -6.00 -4.81
N ALA A 239 8.07 -7.20 -4.43
CA ALA A 239 6.69 -7.63 -4.65
C ALA A 239 5.68 -6.77 -3.87
N PHE A 240 5.97 -6.48 -2.60
CA PHE A 240 5.16 -5.55 -1.80
C PHE A 240 5.22 -4.11 -2.35
N PHE A 241 6.37 -3.66 -2.84
CA PHE A 241 6.47 -2.35 -3.49
C PHE A 241 5.67 -2.33 -4.80
N ALA A 242 5.66 -3.41 -5.58
CA ALA A 242 4.82 -3.55 -6.77
C ALA A 242 3.32 -3.47 -6.41
N LEU A 243 2.90 -4.11 -5.32
CA LEU A 243 1.54 -3.96 -4.80
C LEU A 243 1.24 -2.49 -4.47
N ALA A 244 2.19 -1.77 -3.87
CA ALA A 244 2.02 -0.37 -3.51
C ALA A 244 1.82 0.53 -4.73
N PHE A 245 2.80 0.62 -5.64
CA PHE A 245 2.71 1.52 -6.79
C PHE A 245 1.70 1.05 -7.84
N GLY A 246 1.43 -0.24 -7.92
CA GLY A 246 0.39 -0.78 -8.78
C GLY A 246 -1.03 -0.35 -8.39
N ASN A 247 -1.22 0.09 -7.15
CA ASN A 247 -2.46 0.67 -6.65
C ASN A 247 -2.42 2.21 -6.61
N ARG A 248 -1.23 2.81 -6.42
CA ARG A 248 -1.01 4.24 -6.35
C ARG A 248 0.30 4.59 -7.08
N ALA A 249 0.17 5.05 -8.34
CA ALA A 249 1.31 5.25 -9.24
C ALA A 249 2.33 6.28 -8.73
N GLU A 250 1.89 7.28 -7.95
CA GLU A 250 2.74 8.28 -7.33
C GLU A 250 3.81 7.68 -6.40
N LEU A 251 3.60 6.46 -5.91
CA LEU A 251 4.57 5.75 -5.08
C LEU A 251 5.84 5.34 -5.82
N LEU A 252 5.88 5.41 -7.16
CA LEU A 252 7.12 5.27 -7.92
C LEU A 252 8.17 6.33 -7.55
N LEU A 253 7.75 7.50 -7.07
CA LEU A 253 8.66 8.56 -6.62
C LEU A 253 9.56 8.16 -5.46
N VAL A 254 9.12 7.22 -4.63
CA VAL A 254 9.92 6.74 -3.49
C VAL A 254 10.73 5.48 -3.81
N LEU A 255 10.68 4.98 -5.06
CA LEU A 255 11.52 3.86 -5.51
C LEU A 255 13.02 4.09 -5.26
N PRO A 256 13.60 5.28 -5.58
CA PRO A 256 15.02 5.53 -5.30
C PRO A 256 15.37 5.37 -3.82
N ILE A 257 14.46 5.75 -2.90
CA ILE A 257 14.66 5.61 -1.45
C ILE A 257 14.69 4.13 -1.06
N TYR A 258 13.76 3.31 -1.58
CA TYR A 258 13.80 1.85 -1.35
C TYR A 258 15.10 1.23 -1.86
N LEU A 259 15.59 1.64 -3.03
CA LEU A 259 16.86 1.16 -3.60
C LEU A 259 18.08 1.58 -2.75
N LEU A 260 18.05 2.78 -2.16
CA LEU A 260 19.08 3.24 -1.23
C LEU A 260 19.06 2.44 0.09
N LEU A 261 17.87 2.15 0.61
CA LEU A 261 17.68 1.37 1.84
C LEU A 261 17.99 -0.12 1.62
N THR A 262 17.83 -0.64 0.40
CA THR A 262 18.18 -2.03 0.04
C THR A 262 19.69 -2.15 -0.09
N LYS A 263 20.36 -2.68 0.95
CA LYS A 263 21.82 -2.74 1.04
C LYS A 263 22.45 -3.70 0.03
N GLN A 264 21.80 -4.82 -0.26
CA GLN A 264 22.31 -5.87 -1.15
C GLN A 264 21.25 -6.30 -2.16
N HIS A 265 21.70 -6.82 -3.31
CA HIS A 265 20.83 -7.39 -4.34
C HIS A 265 19.70 -6.45 -4.83
N ARG A 266 20.00 -5.16 -5.04
CA ARG A 266 19.03 -4.15 -5.50
C ARG A 266 18.29 -4.55 -6.79
N LEU A 267 18.95 -5.24 -7.70
CA LEU A 267 18.31 -5.74 -8.93
C LEU A 267 17.23 -6.77 -8.64
N HIS A 268 17.38 -7.59 -7.58
CA HIS A 268 16.34 -8.53 -7.18
C HIS A 268 15.08 -7.82 -6.66
N PHE A 269 15.24 -6.65 -6.03
CA PHE A 269 14.10 -5.82 -5.66
C PHE A 269 13.30 -5.36 -6.89
N LEU A 270 13.97 -5.03 -7.99
CA LEU A 270 13.33 -4.50 -9.20
C LEU A 270 12.59 -5.54 -10.04
N ILE A 271 12.79 -6.85 -9.83
CA ILE A 271 12.21 -7.91 -10.69
C ILE A 271 10.69 -7.77 -10.79
N VAL A 272 9.98 -7.82 -9.65
CA VAL A 272 8.50 -7.78 -9.64
C VAL A 272 7.98 -6.39 -10.03
N PRO A 273 8.52 -5.26 -9.53
CA PRO A 273 8.16 -3.94 -10.00
C PRO A 273 8.29 -3.74 -11.51
N ALA A 274 9.40 -4.20 -12.11
CA ALA A 274 9.61 -4.07 -13.55
C ALA A 274 8.59 -4.90 -14.36
N VAL A 275 8.31 -6.12 -13.92
CA VAL A 275 7.28 -6.97 -14.56
C VAL A 275 5.91 -6.28 -14.49
N LEU A 276 5.51 -5.77 -13.32
CA LEU A 276 4.23 -5.07 -13.19
C LEU A 276 4.18 -3.79 -14.04
N ALA A 277 5.29 -3.03 -14.11
CA ALA A 277 5.37 -1.82 -14.93
C ALA A 277 5.19 -2.14 -16.43
N LEU A 278 5.78 -3.23 -16.92
CA LEU A 278 5.59 -3.69 -18.31
C LEU A 278 4.13 -4.07 -18.58
N PHE A 279 3.48 -4.83 -17.68
CA PHE A 279 2.07 -5.16 -17.83
C PHE A 279 1.17 -3.93 -17.75
N THR A 280 1.49 -2.96 -16.88
CA THR A 280 0.75 -1.70 -16.79
C THR A 280 0.89 -0.89 -18.08
N ALA A 281 2.10 -0.82 -18.66
CA ALA A 281 2.35 -0.12 -19.91
C ALA A 281 1.56 -0.76 -21.07
N GLU A 282 1.54 -2.10 -21.17
CA GLU A 282 0.76 -2.83 -22.20
C GLU A 282 -0.74 -2.64 -21.99
N TYR A 283 -1.22 -2.71 -20.74
CA TYR A 283 -2.63 -2.47 -20.40
C TYR A 283 -3.07 -1.06 -20.75
N ASN A 284 -2.25 -0.05 -20.48
CA ASN A 284 -2.52 1.33 -20.85
C ASN A 284 -2.51 1.51 -22.35
N PHE A 285 -1.50 0.96 -23.05
CA PHE A 285 -1.39 1.03 -24.51
C PHE A 285 -2.59 0.39 -25.20
N SER A 286 -3.05 -0.75 -24.70
CA SER A 286 -4.20 -1.47 -25.26
C SER A 286 -5.52 -0.71 -25.10
N ARG A 287 -5.64 0.19 -24.09
CA ARG A 287 -6.84 1.00 -23.83
C ARG A 287 -6.79 2.39 -24.49
N PHE A 288 -5.64 3.05 -24.41
CA PHE A 288 -5.48 4.48 -24.69
C PHE A 288 -4.41 4.77 -25.78
N HIS A 289 -3.82 3.74 -26.40
CA HIS A 289 -2.74 3.86 -27.40
C HIS A 289 -1.46 4.56 -26.89
N SER A 290 -1.30 4.66 -25.58
CA SER A 290 -0.12 5.21 -24.92
C SER A 290 0.23 4.41 -23.68
N PRO A 291 1.49 3.98 -23.49
CA PRO A 291 1.89 3.22 -22.30
C PRO A 291 1.89 4.07 -21.02
N PHE A 292 1.91 5.39 -21.14
CA PHE A 292 1.95 6.33 -20.02
C PHE A 292 0.62 7.01 -19.74
N ASP A 293 -0.44 6.66 -20.45
CA ASP A 293 -1.78 7.18 -20.22
C ASP A 293 -2.54 6.29 -19.22
N PHE A 294 -2.77 6.80 -18.03
CA PHE A 294 -3.48 6.11 -16.96
C PHE A 294 -5.00 6.32 -17.00
N GLY A 295 -5.49 7.07 -17.99
CA GLY A 295 -6.92 7.28 -18.22
C GLY A 295 -7.56 8.48 -17.51
N TYR A 296 -6.87 9.13 -16.58
CA TYR A 296 -7.48 10.25 -15.81
C TYR A 296 -7.99 11.38 -16.69
N LEU A 297 -7.30 11.69 -17.78
CA LEU A 297 -7.71 12.75 -18.72
C LEU A 297 -8.94 12.36 -19.57
N HIS A 298 -9.35 11.11 -19.55
CA HIS A 298 -10.48 10.57 -20.30
C HIS A 298 -11.74 10.38 -19.43
N ILE A 299 -11.65 10.63 -18.12
CA ILE A 299 -12.83 10.57 -17.24
C ILE A 299 -13.82 11.65 -17.67
N PRO A 300 -15.08 11.30 -18.00
CA PRO A 300 -16.06 12.26 -18.46
C PRO A 300 -16.31 13.37 -17.44
N GLY A 301 -16.15 14.63 -17.86
CA GLY A 301 -16.39 15.80 -17.03
C GLY A 301 -15.26 16.21 -16.09
N GLU A 302 -14.31 15.32 -15.74
CA GLU A 302 -13.26 15.60 -14.74
C GLU A 302 -12.45 16.86 -15.05
N MET A 303 -12.01 17.02 -16.31
CA MET A 303 -11.21 18.18 -16.72
C MET A 303 -12.03 19.46 -16.86
N SER A 304 -13.36 19.37 -16.79
CA SER A 304 -14.27 20.53 -16.79
C SER A 304 -14.57 21.04 -15.39
N GLU A 305 -14.17 20.29 -14.37
CA GLU A 305 -14.38 20.69 -12.98
C GLU A 305 -13.54 21.94 -12.62
N PRO A 306 -14.10 22.87 -11.83
CA PRO A 306 -13.45 24.14 -11.52
C PRO A 306 -12.05 24.02 -10.91
N TRP A 307 -11.82 22.96 -10.14
CA TRP A 307 -10.52 22.70 -9.49
C TRP A 307 -9.47 22.12 -10.44
N CYS A 308 -9.87 21.48 -11.55
CA CYS A 308 -8.96 20.91 -12.55
C CYS A 308 -8.63 21.84 -13.73
N GLN A 309 -9.05 23.11 -13.73
CA GLN A 309 -8.84 24.09 -14.82
C GLN A 309 -7.36 24.28 -15.20
N HIS A 310 -6.43 24.03 -14.28
CA HIS A 310 -4.98 24.13 -14.51
C HIS A 310 -4.32 22.80 -14.86
N GLY A 311 -5.11 21.74 -15.12
CA GLY A 311 -4.64 20.36 -15.34
C GLY A 311 -4.67 19.52 -14.08
N LEU A 312 -4.52 18.21 -14.27
CA LEU A 312 -4.59 17.21 -13.18
C LEU A 312 -3.52 17.43 -12.11
N PHE A 313 -2.31 17.85 -12.51
CA PHE A 313 -1.21 18.21 -11.63
C PHE A 313 -0.69 19.60 -11.98
N ALA A 314 -0.81 20.53 -11.04
CA ALA A 314 -0.37 21.91 -11.20
C ALA A 314 0.18 22.48 -9.89
N ILE A 315 0.97 23.55 -10.00
CA ILE A 315 1.45 24.26 -8.80
C ILE A 315 0.32 25.08 -8.15
N TYR A 316 -0.71 25.42 -8.90
CA TYR A 316 -1.81 26.28 -8.46
C TYR A 316 -2.54 25.76 -7.21
N PRO A 317 -3.01 24.49 -7.11
CA PRO A 317 -3.79 24.02 -5.97
C PRO A 317 -2.95 23.81 -4.69
N ARG A 318 -1.61 23.90 -4.75
CA ARG A 318 -0.74 23.52 -3.62
C ARG A 318 -1.05 24.25 -2.32
N ARG A 319 -1.42 25.54 -2.36
CA ARG A 319 -1.74 26.32 -1.14
C ARG A 319 -3.04 25.84 -0.52
N TYR A 320 -4.02 25.58 -1.34
CA TYR A 320 -5.32 25.07 -0.95
C TYR A 320 -5.19 23.67 -0.33
N ASN A 321 -4.57 22.74 -1.06
CA ASN A 321 -4.36 21.38 -0.57
C ASN A 321 -3.49 21.33 0.71
N ALA A 322 -2.46 22.18 0.79
CA ALA A 322 -1.64 22.32 2.00
C ALA A 322 -2.46 22.82 3.18
N TYR A 323 -3.32 23.84 2.98
CA TYR A 323 -4.20 24.34 4.03
C TYR A 323 -5.16 23.26 4.52
N HIS A 324 -5.84 22.57 3.61
CA HIS A 324 -6.76 21.46 3.96
C HIS A 324 -6.05 20.34 4.72
N MET A 325 -4.89 19.90 4.22
CA MET A 325 -4.16 18.82 4.86
C MET A 325 -3.60 19.19 6.24
N LEU A 326 -3.22 20.46 6.48
CA LEU A 326 -2.49 20.85 7.68
C LEU A 326 -3.36 21.60 8.69
N PHE A 327 -4.34 22.39 8.25
CA PHE A 327 -4.99 23.40 9.10
C PHE A 327 -6.52 23.39 9.09
N GLU A 328 -7.17 22.73 8.11
CA GLU A 328 -8.63 22.74 8.02
C GLU A 328 -9.28 22.15 9.26
N GLY A 329 -10.25 22.89 9.81
CA GLY A 329 -11.00 22.52 11.02
C GLY A 329 -12.23 21.65 10.74
N TRP A 330 -12.96 21.33 11.81
CA TRP A 330 -14.31 20.77 11.72
C TRP A 330 -15.35 21.89 11.61
N ASN A 331 -16.46 21.60 10.94
CA ASN A 331 -17.56 22.51 10.80
C ASN A 331 -18.35 22.62 12.12
N GLN A 332 -18.74 23.84 12.51
CA GLN A 332 -19.66 24.05 13.61
C GLN A 332 -21.10 23.89 13.15
N THR A 333 -21.92 23.23 13.94
CA THR A 333 -23.34 23.02 13.68
C THR A 333 -24.17 23.51 14.88
N THR A 334 -25.42 23.93 14.64
CA THR A 334 -26.32 24.40 15.70
C THR A 334 -27.02 23.27 16.46
N ALA A 335 -27.04 22.07 15.85
CA ALA A 335 -27.60 20.85 16.45
C ALA A 335 -26.49 19.88 16.82
N PHE A 336 -26.80 18.90 17.69
CA PHE A 336 -25.88 17.79 17.99
C PHE A 336 -25.39 17.14 16.70
N PRO A 337 -24.09 16.86 16.54
CA PRO A 337 -23.04 16.85 17.58
C PRO A 337 -22.31 18.21 17.77
N PHE A 338 -22.82 19.34 17.33
CA PHE A 338 -22.32 20.71 17.45
C PHE A 338 -21.02 20.98 16.68
N MET A 339 -20.20 19.97 16.46
CA MET A 339 -19.02 19.97 15.60
C MET A 339 -19.01 18.68 14.79
N GLN A 340 -18.84 18.79 13.49
CA GLN A 340 -18.75 17.63 12.60
C GLN A 340 -17.65 17.80 11.56
N PRO A 341 -16.95 16.71 11.18
CA PRO A 341 -15.96 16.78 10.12
C PRO A 341 -16.63 17.08 8.78
N SER A 342 -15.92 17.83 7.95
CA SER A 342 -16.33 18.05 6.55
C SER A 342 -16.07 16.78 5.73
N PRO A 343 -17.00 16.38 4.83
CA PRO A 343 -16.76 15.27 3.89
C PRO A 343 -15.71 15.63 2.82
N TRP A 344 -15.27 16.87 2.77
CA TRP A 344 -14.19 17.36 1.90
C TRP A 344 -12.80 17.28 2.57
N GLY A 345 -12.76 16.93 3.86
CA GLY A 345 -11.54 16.71 4.61
C GLY A 345 -11.34 17.67 5.77
N CYS A 346 -10.27 17.41 6.52
CA CYS A 346 -9.76 18.26 7.58
C CYS A 346 -8.27 17.96 7.84
N SER A 347 -7.64 18.74 8.73
CA SER A 347 -6.25 18.58 9.11
C SER A 347 -5.92 17.17 9.60
N ILE A 348 -4.83 16.60 9.08
CA ILE A 348 -4.28 15.30 9.53
C ILE A 348 -3.86 15.36 11.01
N PHE A 349 -3.43 16.52 11.50
CA PHE A 349 -3.04 16.73 12.90
C PHE A 349 -4.25 16.86 13.81
N LEU A 350 -5.36 17.44 13.32
CA LEU A 350 -6.62 17.49 14.05
C LEU A 350 -7.25 16.09 14.12
N ALA A 351 -7.24 15.35 13.03
CA ALA A 351 -7.73 13.97 13.00
C ALA A 351 -6.87 13.04 13.85
N SER A 352 -5.57 13.26 13.91
CA SER A 352 -4.60 12.37 14.54
C SER A 352 -3.54 13.14 15.32
N PRO A 353 -3.85 13.65 16.53
CA PRO A 353 -2.88 14.42 17.35
C PRO A 353 -1.59 13.65 17.68
N PHE A 354 -1.60 12.33 17.65
CA PHE A 354 -0.39 11.51 17.78
C PHE A 354 0.67 11.86 16.75
N LEU A 355 0.30 12.39 15.56
CA LEU A 355 1.22 12.81 14.51
C LEU A 355 2.10 14.02 14.92
N PHE A 356 1.76 14.78 15.96
CA PHE A 356 2.68 15.79 16.50
C PHE A 356 4.01 15.21 16.99
N LEU A 357 4.04 13.91 17.30
CA LEU A 357 5.27 13.21 17.67
C LEU A 357 6.25 13.01 16.50
N LEU A 358 5.85 13.25 15.25
CA LEU A 358 6.75 13.27 14.09
C LEU A 358 7.87 14.30 14.22
N PHE A 359 7.67 15.36 14.99
CA PHE A 359 8.65 16.42 15.18
C PHE A 359 9.70 16.11 16.26
N ARG A 360 9.66 14.89 16.85
CA ARG A 360 10.71 14.38 17.75
C ARG A 360 11.89 13.79 16.98
N ASP A 361 12.83 13.16 17.66
CA ASP A 361 14.10 12.68 17.10
C ASP A 361 13.98 11.73 15.90
N GLY A 362 13.03 10.80 15.89
CA GLY A 362 12.63 9.99 14.72
C GLY A 362 13.58 8.86 14.32
N GLY A 363 14.65 8.59 15.05
CA GLY A 363 15.53 7.42 14.89
C GLY A 363 16.37 7.36 13.61
N SER A 364 16.90 6.17 13.35
CA SER A 364 17.93 5.94 12.30
C SER A 364 17.45 6.18 10.87
N TYR A 365 16.16 6.04 10.61
CA TYR A 365 15.58 6.18 9.27
C TYR A 365 14.89 7.53 9.02
N LYS A 366 15.04 8.49 9.96
CA LYS A 366 14.40 9.81 9.91
C LYS A 366 14.58 10.53 8.58
N VAL A 367 15.83 10.59 8.07
CA VAL A 367 16.13 11.31 6.83
C VAL A 367 15.41 10.67 5.64
N ALA A 368 15.50 9.35 5.48
CA ALA A 368 14.85 8.64 4.40
C ALA A 368 13.31 8.79 4.48
N ALA A 369 12.75 8.67 5.69
CA ALA A 369 11.31 8.81 5.92
C ALA A 369 10.82 10.23 5.61
N TRP A 370 11.48 11.28 6.09
CA TRP A 370 11.11 12.67 5.79
C TRP A 370 11.30 13.03 4.31
N THR A 371 12.31 12.46 3.63
CA THR A 371 12.48 12.63 2.18
C THR A 371 11.29 12.01 1.43
N ALA A 372 10.87 10.80 1.81
CA ALA A 372 9.70 10.16 1.21
C ALA A 372 8.41 10.95 1.48
N ILE A 373 8.19 11.37 2.74
CA ILE A 373 7.05 12.20 3.12
C ILE A 373 7.05 13.50 2.29
N GLY A 374 8.17 14.19 2.17
CA GLY A 374 8.28 15.45 1.41
C GLY A 374 7.98 15.27 -0.08
N LEU A 375 8.54 14.23 -0.72
CA LEU A 375 8.30 13.94 -2.14
C LEU A 375 6.83 13.63 -2.42
N LEU A 376 6.23 12.73 -1.63
CA LEU A 376 4.83 12.36 -1.80
C LEU A 376 3.90 13.54 -1.49
N THR A 377 4.14 14.28 -0.42
CA THR A 377 3.37 15.48 -0.07
C THR A 377 3.39 16.52 -1.18
N ALA A 378 4.56 16.74 -1.80
CA ALA A 378 4.68 17.70 -2.91
C ALA A 378 3.75 17.34 -4.08
N VAL A 379 3.64 16.06 -4.42
CA VAL A 379 2.73 15.59 -5.48
C VAL A 379 1.28 15.69 -5.05
N LEU A 380 0.94 15.27 -3.82
CA LEU A 380 -0.42 15.36 -3.29
C LEU A 380 -0.92 16.81 -3.28
N TRP A 381 -0.07 17.77 -2.94
CA TRP A 381 -0.45 19.19 -2.95
C TRP A 381 -0.60 19.77 -4.36
N CYS A 382 0.06 19.18 -5.36
CA CYS A 382 -0.06 19.58 -6.76
C CYS A 382 -1.25 18.93 -7.49
N HIS A 383 -1.93 17.95 -6.88
CA HIS A 383 -3.12 17.33 -7.45
C HIS A 383 -4.28 18.33 -7.53
N CYS A 384 -5.08 18.27 -8.59
CA CYS A 384 -6.10 19.29 -8.87
C CYS A 384 -7.16 19.39 -7.78
N ASN A 385 -7.52 18.30 -7.12
CA ASN A 385 -8.46 18.28 -6.00
C ASN A 385 -7.89 17.57 -4.77
N GLN A 386 -8.44 17.88 -3.59
CA GLN A 386 -8.08 17.24 -2.32
C GLN A 386 -8.76 15.88 -2.11
N GLY A 387 -9.60 15.45 -3.02
CA GLY A 387 -10.51 14.32 -2.84
C GLY A 387 -11.86 14.76 -2.27
N GLY A 388 -12.77 13.81 -2.15
CA GLY A 388 -14.08 13.98 -1.54
C GLY A 388 -14.54 12.69 -0.89
N TRP A 389 -15.65 12.73 -0.13
CA TRP A 389 -16.11 11.63 0.68
C TRP A 389 -14.97 11.00 1.48
N GLN A 390 -14.41 11.80 2.36
CA GLN A 390 -13.24 11.45 3.14
C GLN A 390 -13.33 12.05 4.54
N PHE A 391 -12.72 11.38 5.50
CA PHE A 391 -12.35 11.99 6.76
C PHE A 391 -10.88 12.41 6.70
N SER A 392 -10.57 13.65 7.10
CA SER A 392 -9.23 14.21 6.98
C SER A 392 -8.75 14.30 5.53
N TYR A 393 -7.49 14.01 5.25
CA TYR A 393 -6.89 14.08 3.92
C TYR A 393 -6.57 12.67 3.43
N ARG A 394 -7.52 12.02 2.75
CA ARG A 394 -7.47 10.61 2.37
C ARG A 394 -6.17 10.21 1.68
N TYR A 395 -5.74 11.00 0.71
CA TYR A 395 -4.51 10.70 -0.04
C TYR A 395 -3.25 10.64 0.83
N ALA A 396 -3.24 11.30 2.00
CA ALA A 396 -2.14 11.21 2.95
C ALA A 396 -1.99 9.83 3.63
N MET A 397 -2.89 8.86 3.36
CA MET A 397 -2.68 7.46 3.75
C MET A 397 -1.38 6.89 3.16
N THR A 398 -0.98 7.35 1.97
CA THR A 398 0.29 6.95 1.35
C THR A 398 1.53 7.42 2.13
N LEU A 399 1.39 8.40 3.01
CA LEU A 399 2.47 8.90 3.88
C LEU A 399 2.62 8.08 5.16
N LEU A 400 1.55 7.42 5.62
CA LEU A 400 1.50 6.75 6.93
C LEU A 400 2.62 5.73 7.15
N PRO A 401 3.03 4.88 6.20
CA PRO A 401 4.13 3.95 6.40
C PRO A 401 5.48 4.64 6.65
N TRP A 402 5.71 5.80 6.05
CA TRP A 402 6.91 6.60 6.24
C TRP A 402 6.86 7.41 7.55
N MET A 403 5.69 8.00 7.87
CA MET A 403 5.44 8.63 9.17
C MET A 403 5.61 7.64 10.31
N PHE A 404 5.19 6.40 10.11
CA PHE A 404 5.37 5.32 11.07
C PHE A 404 6.86 5.05 11.39
N LEU A 405 7.75 5.09 10.40
CA LEU A 405 9.19 4.92 10.66
C LEU A 405 9.74 6.01 11.57
N VAL A 406 9.31 7.26 11.40
CA VAL A 406 9.69 8.38 12.28
C VAL A 406 9.15 8.15 13.70
N LEU A 407 7.87 7.77 13.81
CA LEU A 407 7.22 7.50 15.10
C LEU A 407 7.86 6.31 15.82
N ALA A 408 8.19 5.24 15.11
CA ALA A 408 8.86 4.07 15.67
C ALA A 408 10.24 4.41 16.25
N GLY A 409 10.94 5.39 15.65
CA GLY A 409 12.25 5.87 16.09
C GLY A 409 12.24 6.76 17.33
N ASN A 410 11.10 7.15 17.88
CA ASN A 410 11.00 8.12 18.99
C ASN A 410 11.37 7.57 20.40
N GLY A 411 11.91 6.38 20.50
CA GLY A 411 12.41 5.84 21.76
C GLY A 411 11.38 5.05 22.58
N ARG A 412 11.35 5.24 23.91
CA ARG A 412 10.52 4.45 24.83
C ARG A 412 9.10 4.97 24.94
N LEU A 413 8.16 4.05 25.24
CA LEU A 413 6.77 4.38 25.51
C LEU A 413 6.66 5.41 26.65
N SER A 414 5.94 6.50 26.42
CA SER A 414 5.72 7.59 27.37
C SER A 414 4.23 7.81 27.61
N VAL A 415 3.90 8.45 28.73
CA VAL A 415 2.52 8.84 29.06
C VAL A 415 1.94 9.76 27.97
N THR A 416 2.75 10.67 27.43
CA THR A 416 2.33 11.57 26.34
C THR A 416 1.97 10.77 25.08
N GLU A 417 2.74 9.73 24.71
CA GLU A 417 2.41 8.86 23.57
C GLU A 417 1.07 8.15 23.81
N ILE A 418 0.84 7.60 25.00
CA ILE A 418 -0.41 6.92 25.34
C ILE A 418 -1.59 7.89 25.27
N ALA A 419 -1.45 9.09 25.85
CA ALA A 419 -2.51 10.10 25.85
C ALA A 419 -2.85 10.56 24.42
N LEU A 420 -1.85 10.91 23.59
CA LEU A 420 -2.08 11.33 22.22
C LEU A 420 -2.65 10.20 21.35
N PHE A 421 -2.22 8.95 21.58
CA PHE A 421 -2.82 7.78 20.93
C PHE A 421 -4.29 7.63 21.29
N ALA A 422 -4.63 7.69 22.58
CA ALA A 422 -6.01 7.56 23.05
C ALA A 422 -6.90 8.67 22.47
N VAL A 423 -6.43 9.92 22.46
CA VAL A 423 -7.15 11.06 21.85
C VAL A 423 -7.34 10.84 20.34
N SER A 424 -6.29 10.38 19.62
CA SER A 424 -6.39 10.10 18.19
C SER A 424 -7.43 9.00 17.90
N VAL A 425 -7.43 7.92 18.68
CA VAL A 425 -8.43 6.84 18.56
C VAL A 425 -9.84 7.35 18.86
N ALA A 426 -10.02 8.18 19.88
CA ALA A 426 -11.31 8.75 20.22
C ALA A 426 -11.86 9.64 19.09
N ILE A 427 -11.04 10.53 18.53
CA ILE A 427 -11.43 11.42 17.42
C ILE A 427 -11.84 10.58 16.19
N ASN A 428 -11.01 9.60 15.80
CA ASN A 428 -11.29 8.75 14.65
C ASN A 428 -12.48 7.82 14.89
N GLY A 429 -12.70 7.36 16.12
CA GLY A 429 -13.89 6.59 16.52
C GLY A 429 -15.17 7.40 16.39
N VAL A 430 -15.18 8.65 16.86
CA VAL A 430 -16.32 9.58 16.69
C VAL A 430 -16.55 9.86 15.21
N ALA A 431 -15.50 10.13 14.43
CA ALA A 431 -15.63 10.34 12.98
C ALA A 431 -16.18 9.09 12.28
N THR A 432 -15.69 7.88 12.63
CA THR A 432 -16.22 6.61 12.10
C THR A 432 -17.71 6.46 12.38
N TRP A 433 -18.14 6.78 13.60
CA TRP A 433 -19.56 6.75 13.96
C TRP A 433 -20.36 7.78 13.16
N LEU A 434 -19.90 9.02 13.05
CA LEU A 434 -20.60 10.09 12.31
C LEU A 434 -20.75 9.77 10.82
N PHE A 435 -19.68 9.30 10.17
CA PHE A 435 -19.68 9.01 8.73
C PHE A 435 -20.41 7.73 8.35
N LEU A 436 -20.30 6.67 9.18
CA LEU A 436 -20.73 5.33 8.76
C LEU A 436 -22.04 4.88 9.45
N TRP A 437 -22.43 5.50 10.56
CA TRP A 437 -23.54 5.03 11.39
C TRP A 437 -24.63 6.04 11.61
N THR A 438 -24.45 7.28 11.17
CA THR A 438 -25.43 8.35 11.32
C THR A 438 -25.68 9.03 9.98
N ASP A 439 -26.75 9.83 9.92
CA ASP A 439 -27.08 10.68 8.77
C ASP A 439 -26.68 12.14 9.01
N HIS A 440 -25.68 12.40 9.89
CA HIS A 440 -25.25 13.76 10.18
C HIS A 440 -24.34 14.36 9.10
N ILE A 441 -23.63 13.51 8.35
CA ILE A 441 -22.74 13.95 7.29
C ILE A 441 -23.36 13.57 5.96
N HIS A 442 -23.70 14.59 5.17
CA HIS A 442 -24.23 14.49 3.81
C HIS A 442 -23.27 15.17 2.85
N VAL A 443 -23.23 14.70 1.61
CA VAL A 443 -22.55 15.33 0.48
C VAL A 443 -23.57 15.84 -0.51
#